data_6d4973de4213d9c8a73d0c3c8066e1b8
#
_entry.id   6d4973de4213d9c8a73d0c3c8066e1b8
#
_cell.length_a   1.000
_cell.length_b   1.000
_cell.length_c   1.000
_cell.angle_alpha   90.00
_cell.angle_beta   90.00
_cell.angle_gamma   90.00
#
_symmetry.space_group_name_H-M   'P 1'
#
loop_
_entity.id
_entity.type
_entity.pdbx_description
1 polymer ?
#
loop_
_entity_poly.entity_id
_entity_poly.type
_entity_poly.pdbx_seq_one_letter_code
_entity_poly.pdbx_strand_id
1 'polypeptide(L)'
;MNHVDSKFISLLSPRLGKFKKVKPNLYNFRCPICGDSQKNKSKTRGYLYSVKSDVNYKCHNCGASMTFSNFLKQQDPVLYKQYVFERFKEGKTGRSTVVQEPVFKFETPKFKKKLKLPKASENAKSSGYLTARHLDPSQFYYTENFKKFVNSLKPTFDDVKYDDERIVIPLYYEKNLIGLQGRSINPNPIKYITVMLDDDAPKIYGLDNIRKDAPVYVTEGPFDSTFVRNAIAMCGADADVSRWGISDPVWIYDNEPRNREILSRIKRSIDNGGRVVIWPDSIDDKDINDMVMSGLDVQSVIELNTYSGLEATLKFNTWKKI
;
A
#
# COMPACT_ATOMS: atom_id res chain seq x y z
N MET A 1 24.37 -9.80 -16.86
CA MET A 1 23.44 -10.14 -17.94
C MET A 1 24.25 -10.54 -19.15
N ASN A 2 24.00 -11.70 -19.71
CA ASN A 2 24.70 -12.17 -20.92
C ASN A 2 23.98 -11.70 -22.20
N HIS A 3 24.56 -11.99 -23.36
CA HIS A 3 24.03 -11.55 -24.64
C HIS A 3 22.72 -12.24 -25.00
N VAL A 4 22.54 -13.52 -24.63
CA VAL A 4 21.29 -14.28 -24.86
C VAL A 4 20.15 -13.65 -24.06
N ASP A 5 20.37 -13.34 -22.77
CA ASP A 5 19.33 -12.69 -21.96
C ASP A 5 18.90 -11.35 -22.59
N SER A 6 19.89 -10.53 -23.01
CA SER A 6 19.62 -9.22 -23.62
C SER A 6 18.83 -9.34 -24.91
N LYS A 7 19.14 -10.35 -25.74
CA LYS A 7 18.43 -10.65 -26.98
C LYS A 7 16.96 -10.99 -26.70
N PHE A 8 16.71 -11.91 -25.77
CA PHE A 8 15.35 -12.35 -25.46
C PHE A 8 14.51 -11.33 -24.69
N ILE A 9 15.14 -10.46 -23.91
CA ILE A 9 14.46 -9.28 -23.35
C ILE A 9 14.00 -8.34 -24.46
N SER A 10 14.86 -8.09 -25.46
CA SER A 10 14.50 -7.26 -26.61
C SER A 10 13.38 -7.86 -27.44
N LEU A 11 13.39 -9.19 -27.66
CA LEU A 11 12.32 -9.89 -28.39
C LEU A 11 11.00 -9.89 -27.62
N LEU A 12 11.04 -9.91 -26.28
CA LEU A 12 9.84 -9.87 -25.45
C LEU A 12 9.30 -8.45 -25.28
N SER A 13 10.15 -7.43 -25.41
CA SER A 13 9.82 -6.03 -25.10
C SER A 13 8.57 -5.48 -25.78
N PRO A 14 8.22 -5.82 -27.04
CA PRO A 14 7.00 -5.32 -27.69
C PRO A 14 5.69 -5.79 -27.02
N ARG A 15 5.76 -6.90 -26.27
CA ARG A 15 4.61 -7.44 -25.53
C ARG A 15 4.47 -6.88 -24.12
N LEU A 16 5.47 -6.12 -23.65
CA LEU A 16 5.48 -5.53 -22.32
C LEU A 16 5.06 -4.06 -22.40
N GLY A 17 3.88 -3.76 -21.84
CA GLY A 17 3.34 -2.41 -21.88
C GLY A 17 4.28 -1.38 -21.24
N LYS A 18 4.54 -0.28 -21.95
CA LYS A 18 5.44 0.81 -21.51
C LYS A 18 6.85 0.37 -21.13
N PHE A 19 7.38 -0.59 -21.86
CA PHE A 19 8.75 -1.06 -21.64
C PHE A 19 9.78 0.04 -21.88
N LYS A 20 10.70 0.20 -20.94
CA LYS A 20 11.82 1.14 -21.03
C LYS A 20 13.07 0.59 -20.34
N LYS A 21 14.22 0.91 -20.89
CA LYS A 21 15.52 0.68 -20.23
C LYS A 21 15.80 1.86 -19.28
N VAL A 22 15.96 1.56 -17.98
CA VAL A 22 16.18 2.57 -16.93
C VAL A 22 17.67 2.81 -16.71
N LYS A 23 18.43 1.70 -16.67
CA LYS A 23 19.90 1.68 -16.49
C LYS A 23 20.46 0.48 -17.27
N PRO A 24 21.77 0.34 -17.42
CA PRO A 24 22.37 -0.91 -17.89
C PRO A 24 21.86 -2.08 -17.05
N ASN A 25 21.35 -3.12 -17.70
CA ASN A 25 20.82 -4.33 -17.09
C ASN A 25 19.59 -4.14 -16.16
N LEU A 26 18.87 -3.02 -16.30
CA LEU A 26 17.63 -2.73 -15.57
C LEU A 26 16.57 -2.20 -16.54
N TYR A 27 15.45 -2.89 -16.61
CA TYR A 27 14.30 -2.54 -17.44
C TYR A 27 13.06 -2.41 -16.59
N ASN A 28 12.19 -1.47 -16.94
CA ASN A 28 10.93 -1.21 -16.26
C ASN A 28 9.78 -1.25 -17.26
N PHE A 29 8.64 -1.79 -16.86
CA PHE A 29 7.45 -1.93 -17.69
C PHE A 29 6.20 -2.16 -16.84
N ARG A 30 5.06 -2.08 -17.48
CA ARG A 30 3.79 -2.39 -16.85
C ARG A 30 3.70 -3.89 -16.59
N CYS A 31 3.45 -4.29 -15.35
CA CYS A 31 3.40 -5.70 -14.97
C CYS A 31 2.33 -6.46 -15.77
N PRO A 32 2.67 -7.50 -16.54
CA PRO A 32 1.69 -8.27 -17.30
C PRO A 32 0.86 -9.23 -16.43
N ILE A 33 1.29 -9.48 -15.19
CA ILE A 33 0.62 -10.41 -14.27
C ILE A 33 -0.56 -9.73 -13.58
N CYS A 34 -0.35 -8.54 -12.99
CA CYS A 34 -1.39 -7.82 -12.26
C CYS A 34 -1.95 -6.60 -12.99
N GLY A 35 -1.39 -6.25 -14.16
CA GLY A 35 -1.80 -5.07 -14.92
C GLY A 35 -1.47 -3.72 -14.25
N ASP A 36 -0.68 -3.71 -13.16
CA ASP A 36 -0.40 -2.52 -12.35
C ASP A 36 -1.68 -1.83 -11.85
N SER A 37 -1.71 -0.50 -11.80
CA SER A 37 -2.90 0.24 -11.41
C SER A 37 -3.93 0.28 -12.55
N GLN A 38 -5.16 -0.12 -12.28
CA GLN A 38 -6.26 0.01 -13.25
C GLN A 38 -6.70 1.48 -13.39
N LYS A 39 -6.63 2.26 -12.30
CA LYS A 39 -6.99 3.70 -12.30
C LYS A 39 -5.94 4.57 -12.96
N ASN A 40 -4.66 4.21 -12.87
CA ASN A 40 -3.56 4.98 -13.46
C ASN A 40 -2.77 4.12 -14.44
N LYS A 41 -3.09 4.24 -15.74
CA LYS A 41 -2.45 3.51 -16.83
C LYS A 41 -0.99 3.92 -17.09
N SER A 42 -0.49 4.99 -16.43
CA SER A 42 0.91 5.43 -16.58
C SER A 42 1.88 4.67 -15.67
N LYS A 43 1.41 4.04 -14.60
CA LYS A 43 2.28 3.33 -13.64
C LYS A 43 2.89 2.07 -14.23
N THR A 44 4.20 1.92 -13.97
CA THR A 44 5.02 0.78 -14.41
C THR A 44 5.82 0.27 -13.22
N ARG A 45 5.48 -0.91 -12.68
CA ARG A 45 6.09 -1.49 -11.48
C ARG A 45 6.65 -2.89 -11.68
N GLY A 46 6.63 -3.39 -12.92
CA GLY A 46 7.36 -4.58 -13.33
C GLY A 46 8.80 -4.23 -13.69
N TYR A 47 9.76 -5.03 -13.24
CA TYR A 47 11.18 -4.85 -13.50
C TYR A 47 11.83 -6.14 -13.93
N LEU A 48 12.75 -6.04 -14.93
CA LEU A 48 13.76 -7.05 -15.21
C LEU A 48 15.12 -6.47 -14.83
N TYR A 49 15.88 -7.21 -14.03
CA TYR A 49 17.17 -6.77 -13.50
C TYR A 49 18.14 -7.94 -13.39
N SER A 50 19.44 -7.63 -13.46
CA SER A 50 20.49 -8.65 -13.36
C SER A 50 20.99 -8.80 -11.92
N VAL A 51 21.08 -10.06 -11.47
CA VAL A 51 21.74 -10.43 -10.20
C VAL A 51 22.83 -11.43 -10.55
N LYS A 52 24.09 -11.06 -10.28
CA LYS A 52 25.26 -11.83 -10.72
C LYS A 52 25.23 -12.06 -12.24
N SER A 53 25.08 -13.30 -12.69
CA SER A 53 25.02 -13.68 -14.10
C SER A 53 23.59 -13.83 -14.64
N ASP A 54 22.58 -13.87 -13.80
CA ASP A 54 21.20 -14.18 -14.16
C ASP A 54 20.30 -12.94 -14.20
N VAL A 55 19.19 -13.04 -14.92
CA VAL A 55 18.15 -12.03 -14.97
C VAL A 55 16.92 -12.49 -14.21
N ASN A 56 16.37 -11.59 -13.39
CA ASN A 56 15.18 -11.84 -12.60
C ASN A 56 14.10 -10.82 -12.92
N TYR A 57 12.86 -11.25 -12.76
CA TYR A 57 11.67 -10.42 -12.79
C TYR A 57 11.16 -10.15 -11.38
N LYS A 58 10.71 -8.92 -11.11
CA LYS A 58 9.96 -8.56 -9.91
C LYS A 58 8.93 -7.49 -10.22
N CYS A 59 7.74 -7.61 -9.63
CA CYS A 59 6.73 -6.56 -9.63
C CYS A 59 6.56 -5.97 -8.23
N HIS A 60 6.71 -4.65 -8.12
CA HIS A 60 6.51 -3.93 -6.85
C HIS A 60 5.03 -3.64 -6.51
N ASN A 61 4.10 -4.05 -7.38
CA ASN A 61 2.68 -3.93 -7.10
C ASN A 61 2.09 -5.21 -6.51
N CYS A 62 2.27 -6.35 -7.19
CA CYS A 62 1.70 -7.64 -6.76
C CYS A 62 2.70 -8.55 -6.05
N GLY A 63 3.97 -8.15 -5.92
CA GLY A 63 5.00 -8.97 -5.28
C GLY A 63 5.54 -10.13 -6.12
N ALA A 64 4.96 -10.43 -7.28
CA ALA A 64 5.44 -11.52 -8.13
C ALA A 64 6.94 -11.38 -8.40
N SER A 65 7.69 -12.46 -8.11
CA SER A 65 9.15 -12.53 -8.32
C SER A 65 9.50 -13.91 -8.87
N MET A 66 10.32 -13.92 -9.92
CA MET A 66 10.76 -15.16 -10.56
C MET A 66 11.99 -14.95 -11.45
N THR A 67 12.64 -16.02 -11.86
CA THR A 67 13.72 -15.95 -12.86
C THR A 67 13.17 -15.48 -14.20
N PHE A 68 14.04 -14.87 -15.04
CA PHE A 68 13.66 -14.46 -16.41
C PHE A 68 13.16 -15.65 -17.24
N SER A 69 13.75 -16.82 -17.05
CA SER A 69 13.33 -18.07 -17.70
C SER A 69 11.86 -18.40 -17.40
N ASN A 70 11.45 -18.34 -16.12
CA ASN A 70 10.06 -18.60 -15.73
C ASN A 70 9.12 -17.48 -16.19
N PHE A 71 9.57 -16.24 -16.12
CA PHE A 71 8.81 -15.10 -16.63
C PHE A 71 8.58 -15.22 -18.13
N LEU A 72 9.61 -15.54 -18.89
CA LEU A 72 9.52 -15.74 -20.34
C LEU A 72 8.59 -16.89 -20.70
N LYS A 73 8.68 -18.03 -19.97
CA LYS A 73 7.77 -19.16 -20.13
C LYS A 73 6.30 -18.78 -19.96
N GLN A 74 6.02 -17.91 -19.01
CA GLN A 74 4.66 -17.45 -18.72
C GLN A 74 4.15 -16.44 -19.75
N GLN A 75 5.03 -15.56 -20.28
CA GLN A 75 4.64 -14.53 -21.23
C GLN A 75 4.63 -15.02 -22.68
N ASP A 76 5.56 -15.87 -23.03
CA ASP A 76 5.71 -16.45 -24.39
C ASP A 76 6.38 -17.82 -24.37
N PRO A 77 5.61 -18.91 -24.38
CA PRO A 77 6.13 -20.27 -24.39
C PRO A 77 7.00 -20.60 -25.62
N VAL A 78 6.79 -19.92 -26.75
CA VAL A 78 7.57 -20.14 -27.96
C VAL A 78 8.96 -19.52 -27.84
N LEU A 79 9.01 -18.26 -27.45
CA LEU A 79 10.28 -17.59 -27.15
C LEU A 79 11.04 -18.29 -26.01
N TYR A 80 10.34 -18.84 -25.03
CA TYR A 80 10.96 -19.61 -23.95
C TYR A 80 11.72 -20.84 -24.47
N LYS A 81 11.11 -21.61 -25.39
CA LYS A 81 11.78 -22.77 -25.98
C LYS A 81 13.06 -22.39 -26.75
N GLN A 82 12.99 -21.29 -27.49
CA GLN A 82 14.16 -20.76 -28.20
C GLN A 82 15.25 -20.28 -27.23
N TYR A 83 14.86 -19.58 -26.15
CA TYR A 83 15.77 -19.11 -25.12
C TYR A 83 16.52 -20.25 -24.42
N VAL A 84 15.79 -21.30 -24.02
CA VAL A 84 16.40 -22.49 -23.39
C VAL A 84 17.38 -23.17 -24.34
N PHE A 85 17.02 -23.30 -25.62
CA PHE A 85 17.88 -23.89 -26.64
C PHE A 85 19.17 -23.07 -26.87
N GLU A 86 19.09 -21.75 -26.97
CA GLU A 86 20.26 -20.91 -27.14
C GLU A 86 21.17 -20.92 -25.89
N ARG A 87 20.59 -20.90 -24.70
CA ARG A 87 21.38 -21.04 -23.44
C ARG A 87 22.09 -22.40 -23.36
N PHE A 88 21.45 -23.44 -23.82
CA PHE A 88 22.05 -24.78 -23.87
C PHE A 88 23.26 -24.81 -24.81
N LYS A 89 23.14 -24.21 -25.99
CA LYS A 89 24.26 -24.10 -26.97
C LYS A 89 25.48 -23.39 -26.42
N GLU A 90 25.27 -22.41 -25.53
CA GLU A 90 26.35 -21.66 -24.85
C GLU A 90 26.92 -22.40 -23.61
N GLY A 91 26.56 -23.66 -23.37
CA GLY A 91 27.06 -24.46 -22.25
C GLY A 91 26.51 -24.04 -20.88
N LYS A 92 25.48 -23.22 -20.85
CA LYS A 92 24.83 -22.76 -19.61
C LYS A 92 23.58 -23.61 -19.32
N THR A 93 23.80 -24.78 -18.75
CA THR A 93 22.71 -25.66 -18.28
C THR A 93 21.93 -24.98 -17.15
N GLY A 94 20.60 -24.98 -17.26
CA GLY A 94 19.68 -24.30 -16.36
C GLY A 94 19.54 -24.92 -14.96
N ARG A 95 20.63 -25.04 -14.20
CA ARG A 95 20.52 -25.22 -12.75
C ARG A 95 20.17 -23.86 -12.16
N SER A 96 18.94 -23.74 -11.66
CA SER A 96 18.53 -22.59 -10.85
C SER A 96 19.43 -22.55 -9.61
N THR A 97 20.33 -21.58 -9.56
CA THR A 97 20.88 -21.15 -8.29
C THR A 97 19.71 -20.64 -7.47
N VAL A 98 19.59 -21.12 -6.24
CA VAL A 98 18.66 -20.57 -5.24
C VAL A 98 18.91 -19.05 -5.22
N VAL A 99 17.95 -18.32 -5.73
CA VAL A 99 18.04 -16.85 -5.75
C VAL A 99 17.82 -16.41 -4.31
N GLN A 100 18.90 -16.04 -3.61
CA GLN A 100 18.74 -15.22 -2.42
C GLN A 100 17.94 -14.00 -2.88
N GLU A 101 16.78 -13.77 -2.26
CA GLU A 101 15.99 -12.57 -2.56
C GLU A 101 16.91 -11.36 -2.44
N PRO A 102 16.99 -10.52 -3.48
CA PRO A 102 17.76 -9.30 -3.35
C PRO A 102 17.12 -8.49 -2.25
N VAL A 103 17.84 -8.31 -1.15
CA VAL A 103 17.49 -7.31 -0.15
C VAL A 103 17.66 -5.98 -0.86
N PHE A 104 16.59 -5.46 -1.43
CA PHE A 104 16.56 -4.08 -1.87
C PHE A 104 16.67 -3.24 -0.58
N LYS A 105 17.87 -2.79 -0.27
CA LYS A 105 18.01 -1.61 0.57
C LYS A 105 17.42 -0.49 -0.26
N PHE A 106 16.16 -0.17 -0.01
CA PHE A 106 15.62 1.11 -0.42
C PHE A 106 16.56 2.13 0.19
N GLU A 107 17.23 2.93 -0.64
CA GLU A 107 17.87 4.12 -0.10
C GLU A 107 16.73 4.86 0.60
N THR A 108 16.85 5.01 1.91
CA THR A 108 15.88 5.74 2.71
C THR A 108 15.64 7.08 2.03
N PRO A 109 14.39 7.43 1.73
CA PRO A 109 14.10 8.67 1.02
C PRO A 109 14.74 9.82 1.80
N LYS A 110 15.66 10.55 1.16
CA LYS A 110 16.41 11.64 1.80
C LYS A 110 15.57 12.91 1.96
N PHE A 111 14.26 12.75 2.19
CA PHE A 111 13.36 13.86 2.47
C PHE A 111 13.50 14.30 3.92
N LYS A 112 14.61 14.99 4.25
CA LYS A 112 14.78 15.67 5.55
C LYS A 112 13.92 16.93 5.70
N LYS A 113 12.90 17.13 4.88
CA LYS A 113 12.04 18.29 4.98
C LYS A 113 11.11 18.14 6.18
N LYS A 114 11.33 18.92 7.21
CA LYS A 114 10.34 19.11 8.27
C LYS A 114 9.08 19.72 7.67
N LEU A 115 7.94 19.18 8.05
CA LEU A 115 6.65 19.73 7.65
C LEU A 115 6.50 21.14 8.25
N LYS A 116 6.50 22.16 7.38
CA LYS A 116 6.34 23.58 7.79
C LYS A 116 4.87 23.98 7.66
N LEU A 117 4.04 23.45 8.53
CA LEU A 117 2.62 23.80 8.65
C LEU A 117 2.29 24.05 10.12
N PRO A 118 1.30 24.91 10.40
CA PRO A 118 0.74 25.01 11.74
C PRO A 118 0.10 23.69 12.15
N LYS A 119 0.10 23.43 13.46
CA LYS A 119 -0.67 22.33 14.02
C LYS A 119 -2.17 22.59 13.84
N ALA A 120 -2.95 21.53 13.67
CA ALA A 120 -4.40 21.66 13.59
C ALA A 120 -5.01 22.24 14.88
N SER A 121 -4.33 22.10 16.01
CA SER A 121 -4.68 22.72 17.30
C SER A 121 -4.56 24.26 17.30
N GLU A 122 -3.76 24.83 16.41
CA GLU A 122 -3.53 26.28 16.30
C GLU A 122 -4.58 26.99 15.45
N ASN A 123 -5.44 26.26 14.75
CA ASN A 123 -6.53 26.81 13.93
C ASN A 123 -7.88 26.37 14.50
N ALA A 124 -8.75 27.32 14.84
CA ALA A 124 -10.03 27.06 15.51
C ALA A 124 -10.94 26.09 14.73
N LYS A 125 -10.95 26.17 13.37
CA LYS A 125 -11.82 25.35 12.52
C LYS A 125 -11.35 23.89 12.50
N SER A 126 -10.06 23.67 12.25
CA SER A 126 -9.49 22.32 12.26
C SER A 126 -9.49 21.69 13.65
N SER A 127 -9.20 22.48 14.68
CA SER A 127 -9.27 22.03 16.08
C SER A 127 -10.71 21.61 16.42
N GLY A 128 -11.70 22.46 16.15
CA GLY A 128 -13.11 22.14 16.39
C GLY A 128 -13.57 20.89 15.66
N TYR A 129 -13.18 20.75 14.39
CA TYR A 129 -13.52 19.55 13.56
C TYR A 129 -12.96 18.26 14.18
N LEU A 130 -11.69 18.28 14.63
CA LEU A 130 -11.03 17.10 15.21
C LEU A 130 -11.56 16.78 16.60
N THR A 131 -11.73 17.81 17.45
CA THR A 131 -12.27 17.65 18.82
C THR A 131 -13.70 17.09 18.79
N ALA A 132 -14.55 17.55 17.88
CA ALA A 132 -15.89 17.00 17.70
C ALA A 132 -15.90 15.51 17.31
N ARG A 133 -14.77 14.98 16.83
CA ARG A 133 -14.55 13.57 16.49
C ARG A 133 -13.72 12.83 17.53
N HIS A 134 -13.52 13.41 18.69
CA HIS A 134 -12.68 12.88 19.78
C HIS A 134 -11.19 12.67 19.39
N LEU A 135 -10.74 13.31 18.32
CA LEU A 135 -9.35 13.25 17.85
C LEU A 135 -8.51 14.35 18.52
N ASP A 136 -7.25 14.06 18.81
CA ASP A 136 -6.29 15.05 19.32
C ASP A 136 -5.77 15.94 18.18
N PRO A 137 -6.13 17.25 18.14
CA PRO A 137 -5.71 18.14 17.07
C PRO A 137 -4.18 18.37 17.02
N SER A 138 -3.45 18.10 18.09
CA SER A 138 -2.00 18.27 18.12
C SER A 138 -1.23 17.26 17.28
N GLN A 139 -1.86 16.14 16.92
CA GLN A 139 -1.27 15.09 16.10
C GLN A 139 -1.26 15.44 14.62
N PHE A 140 -2.10 16.38 14.20
CA PHE A 140 -2.33 16.73 12.81
C PHE A 140 -1.86 18.16 12.50
N TYR A 141 -1.86 18.47 11.19
CA TYR A 141 -1.52 19.81 10.70
C TYR A 141 -2.69 20.38 9.89
N TYR A 142 -2.61 21.66 9.60
CA TYR A 142 -3.65 22.37 8.85
C TYR A 142 -3.04 23.19 7.71
N THR A 143 -3.77 23.26 6.59
CA THR A 143 -3.48 24.19 5.52
C THR A 143 -4.76 24.67 4.85
N GLU A 144 -4.81 25.96 4.50
CA GLU A 144 -5.91 26.56 3.75
C GLU A 144 -5.88 26.17 2.25
N ASN A 145 -4.69 25.82 1.73
CA ASN A 145 -4.46 25.58 0.32
C ASN A 145 -3.65 24.27 0.16
N PHE A 146 -4.34 23.14 0.20
CA PHE A 146 -3.69 21.83 0.23
C PHE A 146 -2.88 21.54 -1.04
N LYS A 147 -3.45 21.81 -2.24
CA LYS A 147 -2.76 21.52 -3.50
C LYS A 147 -1.51 22.38 -3.69
N LYS A 148 -1.61 23.68 -3.36
CA LYS A 148 -0.46 24.61 -3.41
C LYS A 148 0.63 24.18 -2.45
N PHE A 149 0.24 23.78 -1.23
CA PHE A 149 1.18 23.28 -0.24
C PHE A 149 1.88 22.01 -0.75
N VAL A 150 1.14 21.01 -1.25
CA VAL A 150 1.73 19.79 -1.80
C VAL A 150 2.67 20.10 -2.96
N ASN A 151 2.28 20.99 -3.89
CA ASN A 151 3.13 21.37 -5.01
C ASN A 151 4.43 22.06 -4.58
N SER A 152 4.46 22.72 -3.41
CA SER A 152 5.70 23.27 -2.86
C SER A 152 6.69 22.19 -2.41
N LEU A 153 6.22 20.97 -2.14
CA LEU A 153 7.04 19.81 -1.77
C LEU A 153 7.37 18.95 -2.98
N LYS A 154 6.37 18.67 -3.82
CA LYS A 154 6.46 17.85 -5.02
C LYS A 154 5.41 18.32 -6.04
N PRO A 155 5.78 18.77 -7.24
CA PRO A 155 4.83 19.09 -8.28
C PRO A 155 3.91 17.91 -8.57
N THR A 156 2.63 18.04 -8.28
CA THR A 156 1.66 16.95 -8.30
C THR A 156 0.34 17.33 -8.98
N PHE A 157 -0.10 18.58 -8.78
CA PHE A 157 -1.35 19.10 -9.28
C PHE A 157 -1.09 20.13 -10.38
N ASP A 158 -1.62 19.91 -11.57
CA ASP A 158 -1.51 20.85 -12.70
C ASP A 158 -2.40 22.08 -12.49
N ASP A 159 -3.60 21.87 -11.91
CA ASP A 159 -4.56 22.93 -11.60
C ASP A 159 -4.73 23.09 -10.08
N VAL A 160 -4.38 24.28 -9.60
CA VAL A 160 -4.55 24.70 -8.20
C VAL A 160 -5.61 25.79 -8.05
N LYS A 161 -6.38 26.10 -9.10
CA LYS A 161 -7.40 27.15 -9.09
C LYS A 161 -8.52 26.85 -8.08
N TYR A 162 -8.88 25.58 -7.96
CA TYR A 162 -9.87 25.09 -6.99
C TYR A 162 -9.16 24.30 -5.89
N ASP A 163 -8.44 25.01 -5.04
CA ASP A 163 -7.80 24.45 -3.85
C ASP A 163 -8.74 24.53 -2.65
N ASP A 164 -8.55 23.68 -1.68
CA ASP A 164 -9.38 23.61 -0.49
C ASP A 164 -8.54 23.45 0.79
N GLU A 165 -9.13 23.90 1.90
CA GLU A 165 -8.53 23.70 3.20
C GLU A 165 -8.65 22.26 3.67
N ARG A 166 -7.57 21.73 4.23
CA ARG A 166 -7.53 20.35 4.71
C ARG A 166 -6.73 20.19 5.99
N ILE A 167 -7.16 19.22 6.79
CA ILE A 167 -6.30 18.61 7.80
C ILE A 167 -5.26 17.79 7.06
N VAL A 168 -3.99 18.01 7.42
CA VAL A 168 -2.86 17.29 6.81
C VAL A 168 -2.35 16.23 7.77
N ILE A 169 -2.38 15.00 7.31
CA ILE A 169 -1.96 13.80 8.02
C ILE A 169 -0.63 13.36 7.39
N PRO A 170 0.52 13.55 8.07
CA PRO A 170 1.80 13.19 7.52
C PRO A 170 2.04 11.68 7.61
N LEU A 171 2.59 11.10 6.55
CA LEU A 171 3.05 9.72 6.53
C LEU A 171 4.56 9.70 6.76
N TYR A 172 4.99 9.05 7.84
CA TYR A 172 6.39 8.90 8.18
C TYR A 172 6.83 7.44 8.06
N TYR A 173 8.06 7.26 7.58
CA TYR A 173 8.76 5.98 7.62
C TYR A 173 10.25 6.22 7.92
N GLU A 174 10.78 5.54 8.94
CA GLU A 174 12.15 5.76 9.45
C GLU A 174 12.44 7.25 9.72
N LYS A 175 11.49 7.94 10.36
CA LYS A 175 11.51 9.39 10.68
C LYS A 175 11.62 10.32 9.46
N ASN A 176 11.41 9.81 8.25
CA ASN A 176 11.35 10.61 7.03
C ASN A 176 9.91 10.84 6.61
N LEU A 177 9.59 12.04 6.18
CA LEU A 177 8.28 12.36 5.61
C LEU A 177 8.21 11.77 4.20
N ILE A 178 7.42 10.72 4.04
CA ILE A 178 7.29 9.95 2.78
C ILE A 178 6.03 10.29 1.99
N GLY A 179 5.04 10.88 2.63
CA GLY A 179 3.77 11.22 2.01
C GLY A 179 2.89 12.08 2.90
N LEU A 180 1.78 12.50 2.36
CA LEU A 180 0.77 13.31 3.02
C LEU A 180 -0.62 12.82 2.62
N GLN A 181 -1.53 12.79 3.57
CA GLN A 181 -2.94 12.67 3.27
C GLN A 181 -3.69 13.92 3.73
N GLY A 182 -4.48 14.52 2.85
CA GLY A 182 -5.32 15.67 3.14
C GLY A 182 -6.77 15.27 3.35
N ARG A 183 -7.32 15.49 4.54
CA ARG A 183 -8.75 15.33 4.86
C ARG A 183 -9.47 16.65 4.70
N SER A 184 -10.48 16.72 3.85
CA SER A 184 -11.33 17.91 3.73
C SER A 184 -12.14 18.16 5.00
N ILE A 185 -12.17 19.41 5.44
CA ILE A 185 -12.97 19.85 6.60
C ILE A 185 -14.41 20.13 6.15
N ASN A 186 -14.54 20.74 4.98
CA ASN A 186 -15.83 21.06 4.40
C ASN A 186 -16.40 19.86 3.61
N PRO A 187 -17.73 19.84 3.34
CA PRO A 187 -18.31 18.88 2.42
C PRO A 187 -17.59 18.93 1.06
N ASN A 188 -17.03 17.82 0.66
CA ASN A 188 -16.27 17.68 -0.58
C ASN A 188 -16.45 16.26 -1.12
N PRO A 189 -16.74 16.05 -2.41
CA PRO A 189 -16.82 14.71 -3.02
C PRO A 189 -15.53 13.90 -2.83
N ILE A 190 -14.38 14.59 -2.79
CA ILE A 190 -13.07 13.97 -2.53
C ILE A 190 -12.69 14.20 -1.07
N LYS A 191 -13.20 13.36 -0.19
CA LYS A 191 -12.94 13.47 1.26
C LYS A 191 -11.44 13.37 1.59
N TYR A 192 -10.71 12.45 0.96
CA TYR A 192 -9.28 12.22 1.18
C TYR A 192 -8.47 12.33 -0.10
N ILE A 193 -7.35 13.02 -0.04
CA ILE A 193 -6.34 13.04 -1.10
C ILE A 193 -5.02 12.57 -0.49
N THR A 194 -4.45 11.48 -1.02
CA THR A 194 -3.15 11.00 -0.58
C THR A 194 -2.10 11.23 -1.65
N VAL A 195 -1.03 11.91 -1.29
CA VAL A 195 0.12 12.19 -2.16
C VAL A 195 1.37 11.60 -1.55
N MET A 196 2.06 10.75 -2.30
CA MET A 196 3.34 10.20 -1.90
C MET A 196 4.46 11.13 -2.41
N LEU A 197 5.33 11.55 -1.51
CA LEU A 197 6.53 12.31 -1.84
C LEU A 197 7.60 11.38 -2.41
N ASP A 198 7.61 10.14 -1.94
CA ASP A 198 8.37 9.03 -2.48
C ASP A 198 7.38 7.97 -3.02
N ASP A 199 7.45 7.70 -4.33
CA ASP A 199 6.52 6.76 -4.98
C ASP A 199 6.78 5.29 -4.62
N ASP A 200 7.97 4.98 -4.12
CA ASP A 200 8.37 3.63 -3.71
C ASP A 200 8.13 3.37 -2.21
N ALA A 201 7.81 4.40 -1.45
CA ALA A 201 7.55 4.31 -0.01
C ALA A 201 6.17 3.70 0.31
N PRO A 202 6.00 3.13 1.52
CA PRO A 202 4.73 2.57 1.94
C PRO A 202 3.65 3.64 2.08
N LYS A 203 2.48 3.39 1.50
CA LYS A 203 1.31 4.25 1.65
C LYS A 203 0.54 3.86 2.92
N ILE A 204 1.24 3.92 4.04
CA ILE A 204 0.77 3.48 5.35
C ILE A 204 1.03 4.60 6.37
N TYR A 205 0.03 4.89 7.20
CA TYR A 205 0.15 5.80 8.34
C TYR A 205 0.55 5.02 9.59
N GLY A 206 1.40 5.60 10.43
CA GLY A 206 1.71 5.09 11.77
C GLY A 206 2.84 4.06 11.86
N LEU A 207 3.55 3.73 10.76
CA LEU A 207 4.60 2.70 10.75
C LEU A 207 5.73 2.94 11.77
N ASP A 208 6.05 4.21 12.07
CA ASP A 208 7.13 4.54 13.02
C ASP A 208 6.69 4.43 14.49
N ASN A 209 5.38 4.24 14.74
CA ASN A 209 4.81 4.28 16.07
C ASN A 209 4.42 2.90 16.62
N ILE A 210 4.62 1.84 15.85
CA ILE A 210 4.21 0.49 16.25
C ILE A 210 5.33 -0.33 16.86
N ARG A 211 4.94 -1.25 17.72
CA ARG A 211 5.76 -2.34 18.22
C ARG A 211 5.48 -3.59 17.38
N LYS A 212 6.50 -4.09 16.68
CA LYS A 212 6.38 -5.24 15.78
C LYS A 212 6.43 -6.59 16.51
N ASP A 213 6.80 -6.58 17.77
CA ASP A 213 6.81 -7.72 18.69
C ASP A 213 5.46 -7.98 19.36
N ALA A 214 4.45 -7.19 19.04
CA ALA A 214 3.08 -7.29 19.53
C ALA A 214 2.10 -7.30 18.35
N PRO A 215 0.83 -7.73 18.55
CA PRO A 215 -0.19 -7.63 17.53
C PRO A 215 -0.30 -6.23 16.95
N VAL A 216 -0.26 -6.13 15.62
CA VAL A 216 -0.40 -4.85 14.91
C VAL A 216 -1.78 -4.80 14.27
N TYR A 217 -2.56 -3.82 14.64
CA TYR A 217 -3.89 -3.60 14.07
C TYR A 217 -3.80 -2.76 12.81
N VAL A 218 -4.56 -3.13 11.78
CA VAL A 218 -4.53 -2.49 10.47
C VAL A 218 -5.91 -1.97 10.13
N THR A 219 -6.10 -0.65 10.19
CA THR A 219 -7.35 0.04 9.87
C THR A 219 -7.35 0.59 8.44
N GLU A 220 -8.52 1.03 7.95
CA GLU A 220 -8.62 1.66 6.64
C GLU A 220 -8.15 3.11 6.65
N GLY A 221 -8.52 3.86 7.67
CA GLY A 221 -8.26 5.29 7.78
C GLY A 221 -7.30 5.67 8.91
N PRO A 222 -6.47 6.72 8.72
CA PRO A 222 -5.58 7.21 9.78
C PRO A 222 -6.30 7.67 11.04
N PHE A 223 -7.50 8.27 10.92
CA PHE A 223 -8.27 8.71 12.09
C PHE A 223 -8.67 7.51 12.95
N ASP A 224 -9.16 6.44 12.34
CA ASP A 224 -9.56 5.22 13.05
C ASP A 224 -8.39 4.59 13.79
N SER A 225 -7.20 4.59 13.18
CA SER A 225 -6.01 4.01 13.81
C SER A 225 -5.57 4.72 15.08
N THR A 226 -5.96 6.01 15.28
CA THR A 226 -5.59 6.74 16.49
C THR A 226 -6.34 6.28 17.74
N PHE A 227 -7.46 5.58 17.58
CA PHE A 227 -8.26 5.02 18.66
C PHE A 227 -7.87 3.59 19.03
N VAL A 228 -6.99 2.97 18.26
CA VAL A 228 -6.59 1.58 18.44
C VAL A 228 -5.12 1.51 18.84
N ARG A 229 -4.83 0.76 19.90
CA ARG A 229 -3.45 0.55 20.36
C ARG A 229 -2.64 -0.19 19.31
N ASN A 230 -1.38 0.20 19.12
CA ASN A 230 -0.44 -0.44 18.19
C ASN A 230 -0.99 -0.59 16.77
N ALA A 231 -1.60 0.47 16.24
CA ALA A 231 -2.28 0.44 14.96
C ALA A 231 -1.56 1.24 13.87
N ILE A 232 -1.78 0.78 12.64
CA ILE A 232 -1.43 1.47 11.40
C ILE A 232 -2.69 1.64 10.55
N ALA A 233 -2.64 2.55 9.58
CA ALA A 233 -3.73 2.69 8.61
C ALA A 233 -3.24 2.59 7.17
N MET A 234 -4.06 1.92 6.35
CA MET A 234 -3.87 1.79 4.91
C MET A 234 -4.44 3.02 4.20
N CYS A 235 -3.60 4.00 3.85
CA CYS A 235 -4.04 5.22 3.17
C CYS A 235 -4.40 4.98 1.68
N GLY A 236 -5.07 3.89 1.37
CA GLY A 236 -5.45 3.50 0.01
C GLY A 236 -5.71 2.01 -0.12
N ALA A 237 -5.29 1.40 -1.24
CA ALA A 237 -5.45 -0.04 -1.45
C ALA A 237 -4.61 -0.87 -0.48
N ASP A 238 -5.09 -2.08 -0.14
CA ASP A 238 -4.37 -3.03 0.70
C ASP A 238 -2.92 -3.23 0.23
N ALA A 239 -1.98 -3.13 1.16
CA ALA A 239 -0.58 -3.45 0.93
C ALA A 239 -0.19 -4.70 1.71
N ASP A 240 0.79 -5.42 1.22
CA ASP A 240 1.44 -6.50 1.95
C ASP A 240 2.28 -5.90 3.09
N VAL A 241 1.71 -5.88 4.30
CA VAL A 241 2.36 -5.29 5.48
C VAL A 241 3.53 -6.12 6.00
N SER A 242 3.66 -7.40 5.57
CA SER A 242 4.78 -8.27 5.95
C SER A 242 6.14 -7.70 5.50
N ARG A 243 6.15 -6.94 4.41
CA ARG A 243 7.35 -6.24 3.91
C ARG A 243 7.94 -5.23 4.89
N TRP A 244 7.13 -4.77 5.84
CA TRP A 244 7.49 -3.79 6.86
C TRP A 244 7.78 -4.45 8.20
N GLY A 245 7.91 -5.80 8.20
CA GLY A 245 8.22 -6.60 9.37
C GLY A 245 7.01 -6.84 10.28
N ILE A 246 5.79 -6.73 9.74
CA ILE A 246 4.54 -7.06 10.44
C ILE A 246 4.14 -8.46 9.99
N SER A 247 4.37 -9.44 10.84
CA SER A 247 4.17 -10.86 10.51
C SER A 247 2.75 -11.36 10.78
N ASP A 248 2.06 -10.77 11.75
CA ASP A 248 0.74 -11.22 12.19
C ASP A 248 -0.21 -10.03 12.40
N PRO A 249 -0.68 -9.40 11.31
CA PRO A 249 -1.61 -8.27 11.38
C PRO A 249 -3.02 -8.71 11.74
N VAL A 250 -3.72 -7.86 12.48
CA VAL A 250 -5.16 -7.93 12.72
C VAL A 250 -5.86 -6.90 11.83
N TRP A 251 -6.61 -7.36 10.85
CA TRP A 251 -7.29 -6.50 9.90
C TRP A 251 -8.62 -6.00 10.44
N ILE A 252 -8.83 -4.69 10.38
CA ILE A 252 -10.04 -4.02 10.82
C ILE A 252 -10.60 -3.24 9.64
N TYR A 253 -11.73 -3.66 9.14
CA TYR A 253 -12.47 -3.02 8.05
C TYR A 253 -13.69 -2.29 8.59
N ASP A 254 -14.21 -1.33 7.83
CA ASP A 254 -15.45 -0.64 8.16
C ASP A 254 -16.60 -1.63 8.35
N ASN A 255 -17.54 -1.33 9.24
CA ASN A 255 -18.72 -2.14 9.52
C ASN A 255 -19.78 -1.93 8.42
N GLU A 256 -19.46 -2.38 7.21
CA GLU A 256 -20.33 -2.26 6.04
C GLU A 256 -20.70 -3.65 5.46
N PRO A 257 -21.60 -4.42 6.09
CA PRO A 257 -21.91 -5.81 5.71
C PRO A 257 -22.58 -5.97 4.35
N ARG A 258 -22.91 -4.87 3.67
CA ARG A 258 -23.47 -4.83 2.31
C ARG A 258 -22.51 -4.29 1.26
N ASN A 259 -21.34 -3.83 1.66
CA ASN A 259 -20.33 -3.28 0.75
C ASN A 259 -19.50 -4.41 0.14
N ARG A 260 -19.67 -4.67 -1.15
CA ARG A 260 -18.97 -5.75 -1.86
C ARG A 260 -17.45 -5.65 -1.80
N GLU A 261 -16.90 -4.43 -1.77
CA GLU A 261 -15.47 -4.22 -1.67
C GLU A 261 -14.96 -4.68 -0.30
N ILE A 262 -15.60 -4.24 0.78
CA ILE A 262 -15.29 -4.65 2.16
C ILE A 262 -15.41 -6.16 2.32
N LEU A 263 -16.50 -6.76 1.85
CA LEU A 263 -16.70 -8.20 1.89
C LEU A 263 -15.59 -8.98 1.18
N SER A 264 -15.17 -8.48 0.01
CA SER A 264 -14.08 -9.10 -0.75
C SER A 264 -12.74 -9.00 -0.02
N ARG A 265 -12.48 -7.88 0.67
CA ARG A 265 -11.25 -7.64 1.44
C ARG A 265 -11.21 -8.55 2.68
N ILE A 266 -12.29 -8.59 3.46
CA ILE A 266 -12.43 -9.49 4.62
C ILE A 266 -12.23 -10.95 4.18
N LYS A 267 -12.95 -11.38 3.14
CA LYS A 267 -12.80 -12.75 2.63
C LYS A 267 -11.38 -13.07 2.23
N ARG A 268 -10.70 -12.17 1.52
CA ARG A 268 -9.28 -12.36 1.13
C ARG A 268 -8.37 -12.49 2.34
N SER A 269 -8.59 -11.68 3.39
CA SER A 269 -7.81 -11.77 4.63
C SER A 269 -8.00 -13.12 5.31
N ILE A 270 -9.23 -13.63 5.38
CA ILE A 270 -9.55 -14.96 5.94
C ILE A 270 -8.91 -16.07 5.09
N ASP A 271 -9.08 -16.03 3.76
CA ASP A 271 -8.56 -17.03 2.82
C ASP A 271 -7.02 -17.12 2.89
N ASN A 272 -6.34 -16.01 3.22
CA ASN A 272 -4.90 -15.96 3.43
C ASN A 272 -4.46 -16.35 4.85
N GLY A 273 -5.38 -16.84 5.68
CA GLY A 273 -5.09 -17.26 7.06
C GLY A 273 -4.87 -16.11 8.05
N GLY A 274 -5.21 -14.87 7.67
CA GLY A 274 -5.06 -13.68 8.50
C GLY A 274 -6.12 -13.59 9.62
N ARG A 275 -5.79 -12.79 10.64
CA ARG A 275 -6.75 -12.39 11.68
C ARG A 275 -7.57 -11.21 11.22
N VAL A 276 -8.87 -11.23 11.49
CA VAL A 276 -9.80 -10.16 11.07
C VAL A 276 -10.83 -9.88 12.14
N VAL A 277 -11.18 -8.63 12.32
CA VAL A 277 -12.31 -8.22 13.17
C VAL A 277 -13.61 -8.40 12.38
N ILE A 278 -14.55 -9.09 12.99
CA ILE A 278 -15.95 -9.18 12.50
C ILE A 278 -16.83 -8.51 13.54
N TRP A 279 -17.43 -7.40 13.18
CA TRP A 279 -18.23 -6.60 14.07
C TRP A 279 -19.49 -7.35 14.52
N PRO A 280 -19.90 -7.26 15.80
CA PRO A 280 -21.12 -7.87 16.26
C PRO A 280 -22.36 -7.13 15.72
N ASP A 281 -23.47 -7.86 15.52
CA ASP A 281 -24.73 -7.29 15.01
C ASP A 281 -25.35 -6.21 15.91
N SER A 282 -24.90 -6.10 17.16
CA SER A 282 -25.32 -5.06 18.10
C SER A 282 -24.72 -3.68 17.85
N ILE A 283 -23.76 -3.57 16.92
CA ILE A 283 -23.10 -2.31 16.56
C ILE A 283 -23.56 -1.90 15.16
N ASP A 284 -24.27 -0.77 15.10
CA ASP A 284 -24.74 -0.18 13.84
C ASP A 284 -23.78 0.91 13.30
N ASP A 285 -22.85 1.40 14.13
CA ASP A 285 -21.87 2.40 13.74
C ASP A 285 -20.99 1.88 12.61
N LYS A 286 -20.73 2.76 11.65
CA LYS A 286 -20.07 2.40 10.39
C LYS A 286 -18.58 2.16 10.55
N ASP A 287 -17.89 3.03 11.25
CA ASP A 287 -16.44 3.03 11.42
C ASP A 287 -16.02 3.21 12.88
N ILE A 288 -14.75 3.02 13.18
CA ILE A 288 -14.21 3.14 14.55
C ILE A 288 -14.46 4.53 15.13
N ASN A 289 -14.33 5.59 14.33
CA ASN A 289 -14.57 6.93 14.84
C ASN A 289 -16.04 7.14 15.26
N ASP A 290 -16.98 6.65 14.47
CA ASP A 290 -18.40 6.70 14.80
C ASP A 290 -18.68 5.89 16.09
N MET A 291 -18.08 4.70 16.25
CA MET A 291 -18.19 3.89 17.47
C MET A 291 -17.66 4.60 18.72
N VAL A 292 -16.53 5.29 18.60
CA VAL A 292 -15.97 6.10 19.70
C VAL A 292 -16.90 7.26 20.06
N MET A 293 -17.47 7.92 19.07
CA MET A 293 -18.45 9.00 19.29
C MET A 293 -19.73 8.51 19.94
N SER A 294 -20.12 7.27 19.69
CA SER A 294 -21.25 6.59 20.39
C SER A 294 -20.89 6.10 21.80
N GLY A 295 -19.64 6.27 22.24
CA GLY A 295 -19.16 5.93 23.58
C GLY A 295 -18.74 4.48 23.77
N LEU A 296 -18.48 3.73 22.67
CA LEU A 296 -18.01 2.36 22.75
C LEU A 296 -16.51 2.30 23.13
N ASP A 297 -16.14 1.34 23.98
CA ASP A 297 -14.75 0.91 24.15
C ASP A 297 -14.31 0.05 22.97
N VAL A 298 -13.90 0.73 21.89
CA VAL A 298 -13.57 0.07 20.63
C VAL A 298 -12.41 -0.91 20.78
N GLN A 299 -11.45 -0.66 21.66
CA GLN A 299 -10.32 -1.58 21.86
C GLN A 299 -10.80 -2.92 22.39
N SER A 300 -11.65 -2.92 23.41
CA SER A 300 -12.25 -4.15 23.95
C SER A 300 -13.15 -4.87 22.93
N VAL A 301 -13.94 -4.12 22.16
CA VAL A 301 -14.76 -4.69 21.09
C VAL A 301 -13.91 -5.38 20.04
N ILE A 302 -12.82 -4.76 19.59
CA ILE A 302 -11.87 -5.30 18.60
C ILE A 302 -11.24 -6.60 19.12
N GLU A 303 -10.74 -6.59 20.37
CA GLU A 303 -10.08 -7.75 20.97
C GLU A 303 -11.04 -8.95 21.11
N LEU A 304 -12.28 -8.71 21.50
CA LEU A 304 -13.31 -9.74 21.67
C LEU A 304 -13.84 -10.28 20.34
N ASN A 305 -13.72 -9.54 19.26
CA ASN A 305 -14.30 -9.89 17.95
C ASN A 305 -13.22 -10.10 16.87
N THR A 306 -11.99 -10.44 17.28
CA THR A 306 -10.89 -10.82 16.38
C THR A 306 -10.91 -12.33 16.16
N TYR A 307 -11.07 -12.76 14.93
CA TYR A 307 -11.20 -14.17 14.55
C TYR A 307 -10.19 -14.55 13.46
N SER A 308 -9.94 -15.87 13.31
CA SER A 308 -9.10 -16.44 12.25
C SER A 308 -9.65 -17.80 11.79
N GLY A 309 -9.19 -18.29 10.65
CA GLY A 309 -9.51 -19.62 10.15
C GLY A 309 -11.01 -19.90 9.99
N LEU A 310 -11.44 -21.08 10.44
CA LEU A 310 -12.85 -21.51 10.31
C LEU A 310 -13.82 -20.62 11.09
N GLU A 311 -13.42 -20.17 12.28
CA GLU A 311 -14.27 -19.29 13.10
C GLU A 311 -14.51 -17.96 12.41
N ALA A 312 -13.48 -17.34 11.85
CA ALA A 312 -13.63 -16.13 11.04
C ALA A 312 -14.57 -16.34 9.86
N THR A 313 -14.46 -17.50 9.18
CA THR A 313 -15.34 -17.84 8.05
C THR A 313 -16.80 -17.96 8.48
N LEU A 314 -17.07 -18.59 9.61
CA LEU A 314 -18.44 -18.75 10.13
C LEU A 314 -19.02 -17.39 10.55
N LYS A 315 -18.28 -16.60 11.32
CA LYS A 315 -18.68 -15.25 11.75
C LYS A 315 -18.91 -14.32 10.55
N PHE A 316 -18.01 -14.33 9.56
CA PHE A 316 -18.17 -13.56 8.34
C PHE A 316 -19.43 -13.92 7.55
N ASN A 317 -19.72 -15.22 7.42
CA ASN A 317 -20.91 -15.67 6.71
C ASN A 317 -22.23 -15.27 7.41
N THR A 318 -22.21 -15.15 8.73
CA THR A 318 -23.37 -14.63 9.51
C THR A 318 -23.47 -13.10 9.40
N TRP A 319 -22.34 -12.40 9.46
CA TRP A 319 -22.29 -10.94 9.46
C TRP A 319 -22.64 -10.31 8.11
N LYS A 320 -22.23 -10.91 6.99
CA LYS A 320 -22.52 -10.37 5.65
C LYS A 320 -24.05 -10.40 5.36
N LYS A 321 -24.56 -9.33 4.73
CA LYS A 321 -26.00 -9.13 4.46
C LYS A 321 -26.30 -9.02 2.95
N ILE A 322 -25.58 -9.80 2.12
CA ILE A 322 -25.80 -9.94 0.66
C ILE A 322 -25.63 -11.40 0.24
#